data_91473266988b1e4dbae43866398acbaa
#
_entry.id   91473266988b1e4dbae43866398acbaa
#
_cell.length_a   1.000
_cell.length_b   1.000
_cell.length_c   1.000
_cell.angle_alpha   90.00
_cell.angle_beta   90.00
_cell.angle_gamma   90.00
#
_symmetry.space_group_name_H-M   'P 1'
#
loop_
_entity.id
_entity.type
_entity.pdbx_description
1 polymer ?
#
loop_
_entity_poly.entity_id
_entity_poly.type
_entity_poly.pdbx_seq_one_letter_code
_entity_poly.pdbx_strand_id
1 'polypeptide(L)' 'MKNRLKDLRTERNWTQADLAHHVSVSRQTINAIEKGKFDPSLPTAFRLAKLFNLKIEEIFLDDK' A
#
# COMPACT_ATOMS: atom_id res chain seq x y z
N MET A 1 7.85 7.32 -3.26
CA MET A 1 8.63 6.14 -2.78
C MET A 1 8.20 4.92 -3.57
N LYS A 2 9.16 4.16 -4.06
CA LYS A 2 8.86 2.92 -4.76
C LYS A 2 8.26 1.89 -3.79
N ASN A 3 7.34 1.09 -4.30
CA ASN A 3 6.71 0.08 -3.47
C ASN A 3 6.15 -1.06 -4.32
N ARG A 4 5.76 -2.14 -3.66
CA ARG A 4 5.18 -3.33 -4.27
C ARG A 4 3.68 -3.43 -4.06
N LEU A 5 3.05 -2.33 -3.69
CA LEU A 5 1.65 -2.35 -3.24
C LEU A 5 0.70 -2.84 -4.33
N LYS A 6 0.88 -2.38 -5.56
CA LYS A 6 0.05 -2.82 -6.68
C LYS A 6 0.17 -4.33 -6.90
N ASP A 7 1.38 -4.86 -6.86
CA ASP A 7 1.60 -6.29 -7.06
C ASP A 7 0.94 -7.11 -5.96
N LEU A 8 1.09 -6.69 -4.71
CA LEU A 8 0.48 -7.38 -3.57
C LEU A 8 -1.04 -7.37 -3.68
N ARG A 9 -1.60 -6.24 -4.09
CA ARG A 9 -3.04 -6.08 -4.27
C ARG A 9 -3.57 -6.98 -5.38
N THR A 10 -2.91 -6.97 -6.52
CA THR A 10 -3.36 -7.74 -7.69
C THR A 10 -3.21 -9.23 -7.49
N GLU A 11 -2.24 -9.68 -6.71
CA GLU A 11 -2.11 -11.09 -6.33
C GLU A 11 -3.35 -11.61 -5.59
N ARG A 12 -4.07 -10.71 -4.90
CA ARG A 12 -5.30 -11.05 -4.19
C ARG A 12 -6.55 -10.76 -5.01
N ASN A 13 -6.40 -10.37 -6.27
CA ASN A 13 -7.50 -9.98 -7.14
C ASN A 13 -8.31 -8.81 -6.59
N TRP A 14 -7.66 -7.89 -5.88
CA TRP A 14 -8.31 -6.70 -5.32
C TRP A 14 -8.18 -5.51 -6.25
N THR A 15 -9.25 -4.70 -6.32
CA THR A 15 -9.19 -3.37 -6.94
C THR A 15 -8.54 -2.40 -5.96
N GLN A 16 -8.21 -1.19 -6.43
CA GLN A 16 -7.73 -0.14 -5.53
C GLN A 16 -8.78 0.19 -4.47
N ALA A 17 -10.06 0.18 -4.85
CA ALA A 17 -11.15 0.43 -3.90
C ALA A 17 -11.20 -0.66 -2.82
N ASP A 18 -11.00 -1.92 -3.19
CA ASP A 18 -10.96 -3.02 -2.22
C ASP A 18 -9.84 -2.81 -1.20
N LEU A 19 -8.64 -2.52 -1.67
CA LEU A 19 -7.51 -2.29 -0.78
C LEU A 19 -7.75 -1.09 0.12
N ALA A 20 -8.28 0.00 -0.45
CA ALA A 20 -8.59 1.22 0.31
C ALA A 20 -9.55 0.91 1.45
N HIS A 21 -10.58 0.09 1.19
CA HIS A 21 -11.53 -0.32 2.21
C HIS A 21 -10.84 -1.09 3.35
N HIS A 22 -9.93 -2.02 3.01
CA HIS A 22 -9.23 -2.83 4.01
C HIS A 22 -8.36 -2.02 4.96
N VAL A 23 -7.84 -0.87 4.51
CA VAL A 23 -6.95 -0.05 5.34
C VAL A 23 -7.55 1.31 5.70
N SER A 24 -8.84 1.50 5.43
CA SER A 24 -9.63 2.68 5.85
C SER A 24 -9.06 4.00 5.30
N VAL A 25 -8.70 4.00 4.04
CA VAL A 25 -8.28 5.23 3.34
C VAL A 25 -9.08 5.34 2.04
N SER A 26 -8.96 6.47 1.34
CA SER A 26 -9.65 6.65 0.07
C SER A 26 -8.95 5.92 -1.06
N ARG A 27 -9.71 5.61 -2.12
CA ARG A 27 -9.15 5.01 -3.33
C ARG A 27 -8.07 5.91 -3.94
N GLN A 28 -8.29 7.23 -3.90
CA GLN A 28 -7.29 8.20 -4.41
C GLN A 28 -5.98 8.08 -3.65
N THR A 29 -6.03 7.86 -2.34
CA THR A 29 -4.83 7.67 -1.54
C THR A 29 -4.06 6.43 -1.99
N ILE A 30 -4.75 5.31 -2.19
CA ILE A 30 -4.10 4.08 -2.68
C ILE A 30 -3.48 4.33 -4.05
N ASN A 31 -4.21 4.98 -4.95
CA ASN A 31 -3.69 5.29 -6.28
C ASN A 31 -2.40 6.12 -6.21
N ALA A 32 -2.39 7.16 -5.38
CA ALA A 32 -1.23 8.03 -5.22
C ALA A 32 -0.03 7.29 -4.62
N ILE A 33 -0.28 6.40 -3.64
CA ILE A 33 0.78 5.60 -3.03
C ILE A 33 1.37 4.65 -4.08
N GLU A 34 0.52 3.94 -4.84
CA GLU A 34 1.00 2.97 -5.84
C GLU A 34 1.85 3.64 -6.92
N LYS A 35 1.53 4.88 -7.27
CA LYS A 35 2.31 5.65 -8.24
C LYS A 35 3.59 6.24 -7.68
N GLY A 36 3.83 6.10 -6.39
CA GLY A 36 5.00 6.67 -5.73
C GLY A 36 4.94 8.18 -5.53
N LYS A 37 3.77 8.80 -5.72
CA LYS A 37 3.59 10.25 -5.59
C LYS A 37 3.26 10.68 -4.17
N PHE A 38 2.86 9.76 -3.32
CA PHE A 38 2.45 10.04 -1.96
C PHE A 38 2.92 8.91 -1.06
N ASP A 39 3.57 9.26 0.04
CA ASP A 39 3.99 8.27 1.02
C ASP A 39 2.87 8.09 2.04
N PRO A 40 2.59 6.85 2.47
CA PRO A 40 1.53 6.63 3.45
C PRO A 40 1.91 7.23 4.80
N SER A 41 0.88 7.61 5.57
CA SER A 41 1.10 7.94 6.97
C SER A 41 1.61 6.69 7.69
N LEU A 42 2.26 6.88 8.82
CA LEU A 42 2.77 5.74 9.60
C LEU A 42 1.66 4.78 10.01
N PRO A 43 0.48 5.24 10.49
CA PRO A 43 -0.60 4.31 10.78
C PRO A 43 -1.05 3.50 9.56
N THR A 44 -1.15 4.14 8.39
CA THR A 44 -1.53 3.43 7.17
C THR A 44 -0.47 2.40 6.78
N ALA A 45 0.81 2.76 6.89
CA ALA A 45 1.90 1.82 6.60
C ALA A 45 1.82 0.58 7.51
N PHE A 46 1.55 0.75 8.79
CA PHE A 46 1.36 -0.36 9.71
C PHE A 46 0.17 -1.24 9.33
N ARG A 47 -0.95 -0.62 8.93
CA ARG A 47 -2.14 -1.38 8.50
C ARG A 47 -1.86 -2.20 7.25
N LEU A 48 -1.14 -1.63 6.29
CA LEU A 48 -0.74 -2.35 5.08
C LEU A 48 0.18 -3.53 5.42
N ALA A 49 1.15 -3.31 6.29
CA ALA A 49 2.07 -4.37 6.70
C ALA A 49 1.32 -5.53 7.36
N LYS A 50 0.39 -5.22 8.26
CA LYS A 50 -0.42 -6.24 8.93
C LYS A 50 -1.32 -6.98 7.95
N LEU A 51 -1.94 -6.25 7.03
CA LEU A 51 -2.85 -6.82 6.04
C LEU A 51 -2.15 -7.86 5.16
N PHE A 52 -0.94 -7.56 4.71
CA PHE A 52 -0.18 -8.43 3.84
C PHE A 52 0.75 -9.37 4.60
N ASN A 53 0.82 -9.25 5.93
CA ASN A 53 1.70 -10.03 6.79
C ASN A 53 3.16 -9.91 6.35
N LEU A 54 3.57 -8.68 6.07
CA LEU A 54 4.93 -8.34 5.64
C LEU A 54 5.46 -7.21 6.50
N LYS A 55 6.77 -7.04 6.49
CA LYS A 55 7.39 -5.88 7.11
C LYS A 55 7.19 -4.67 6.20
N ILE A 56 7.18 -3.47 6.78
CA ILE A 56 7.03 -2.23 6.00
C ILE A 56 8.09 -2.17 4.90
N GLU A 57 9.33 -2.49 5.20
CA GLU A 57 10.43 -2.44 4.23
C GLU A 57 10.34 -3.52 3.16
N GLU A 58 9.47 -4.51 3.31
CA GLU A 58 9.18 -5.47 2.26
C GLU A 58 8.13 -4.95 1.28
N ILE A 59 7.38 -3.94 1.67
CA ILE A 59 6.35 -3.30 0.83
C ILE A 59 6.90 -2.04 0.20
N PHE A 60 7.53 -1.19 1.01
CA PHE A 60 8.05 0.11 0.59
C PHE A 60 9.56 0.02 0.47
N LEU A 61 10.07 0.38 -0.71
CA LEU A 61 11.47 0.21 -1.03
C LEU A 61 12.21 1.51 -0.81
N ASP A 62 13.23 1.46 0.03
CA ASP A 62 14.15 2.58 0.22
C ASP A 62 15.25 2.43 -0.83
N ASP A 63 15.27 3.34 -1.81
CA ASP A 63 16.20 3.28 -2.93
C ASP A 63 17.39 4.23 -2.78
N LYS A 64 17.69 4.63 -1.57
CA LYS A 64 18.90 5.39 -1.26
C LYS A 64 20.05 4.46 -0.94
#